data_7725057274bad8d91824feeba41e562d
#
_entry.id   7725057274bad8d91824feeba41e562d
#
_cell.length_a   1.000
_cell.length_b   1.000
_cell.length_c   1.000
_cell.angle_alpha   90.00
_cell.angle_beta   90.00
_cell.angle_gamma   90.00
#
_symmetry.space_group_name_H-M   'P 1'
#
loop_
_entity.id
_entity.type
_entity.pdbx_description
1 polymer ?
#
loop_
_entity_poly.entity_id
_entity_poly.type
_entity_poly.pdbx_seq_one_letter_code
_entity_poly.pdbx_strand_id
1 'polypeptide(L)'
;MSSPSRAPARQADRVIIREHKIPSADSKPYIAAEGPDGALWFCESGASKIGRLDPGRGTFTEFALPTKNAGPIGIALGGDGNLWFAERAADKIGRLTPRGDIAEFTLAAGVGADGMILGPDGNIWFSESDANRIAKITPDGRVTEYGDGISPGAKPLSIAVRDGALWFSEASGNRIGRITVDGAVTEFPIPSHDSQPRAMVTHPDGSIWFVETSTNALGRIDRQGRITEHPVPTPNASLRGVTVGADGDLWYTANFANKIGCMAPDGTVRGEYDIPTPKSGARCIAALADGRLFFTQYDAGAIGEVVIGDG
;
A
#
# COMPACT_ATOMS: atom_id res chain seq x y z
N MET A 1 41.93 -21.63 6.15
CA MET A 1 40.46 -21.44 6.29
C MET A 1 40.25 -20.05 6.82
N SER A 2 40.01 -19.10 5.92
CA SER A 2 39.76 -17.69 6.28
C SER A 2 38.25 -17.52 6.52
N SER A 3 37.90 -17.09 7.74
CA SER A 3 36.52 -16.74 8.12
C SER A 3 36.03 -15.61 7.24
N PRO A 4 34.74 -15.63 6.78
CA PRO A 4 34.19 -14.49 6.06
C PRO A 4 34.10 -13.30 7.00
N SER A 5 34.71 -12.20 6.61
CA SER A 5 34.62 -10.90 7.25
C SER A 5 33.14 -10.48 7.32
N ARG A 6 32.59 -10.42 8.52
CA ARG A 6 31.26 -9.85 8.81
C ARG A 6 31.36 -8.35 8.51
N ALA A 7 30.61 -7.88 7.52
CA ALA A 7 30.50 -6.46 7.26
C ALA A 7 30.11 -5.74 8.56
N PRO A 8 30.68 -4.56 8.86
CA PRO A 8 30.33 -3.80 10.04
C PRO A 8 28.84 -3.48 10.00
N ALA A 9 28.14 -3.69 11.13
CA ALA A 9 26.77 -3.23 11.31
C ALA A 9 26.78 -1.71 11.02
N ARG A 10 25.96 -1.25 10.04
CA ARG A 10 25.76 0.18 9.82
C ARG A 10 25.34 0.77 11.16
N GLN A 11 26.00 1.84 11.56
CA GLN A 11 25.63 2.67 12.68
C GLN A 11 24.18 3.10 12.44
N ALA A 12 23.30 2.97 13.45
CA ALA A 12 21.89 3.28 13.30
C ALA A 12 21.76 4.74 12.79
N ASP A 13 21.38 4.89 11.52
CA ASP A 13 21.11 6.18 10.92
C ASP A 13 20.04 6.89 11.77
N ARG A 14 20.23 8.18 12.02
CA ARG A 14 19.28 8.95 12.81
C ARG A 14 18.00 9.13 12.01
N VAL A 15 16.96 8.35 12.35
CA VAL A 15 15.65 8.52 11.75
C VAL A 15 14.86 9.60 12.51
N ILE A 16 14.36 10.56 11.75
CA ILE A 16 13.48 11.63 12.24
C ILE A 16 12.16 11.54 11.49
N ILE A 17 11.05 11.66 12.19
CA ILE A 17 9.73 11.76 11.58
C ILE A 17 9.30 13.23 11.59
N ARG A 18 9.00 13.75 10.38
CA ARG A 18 8.36 15.04 10.18
C ARG A 18 6.91 14.85 9.84
N GLU A 19 6.07 15.79 10.21
CA GLU A 19 4.62 15.70 10.00
C GLU A 19 4.13 16.92 9.24
N HIS A 20 3.35 16.69 8.19
CA HIS A 20 2.76 17.70 7.32
C HIS A 20 1.24 17.65 7.49
N LYS A 21 0.66 18.64 8.14
CA LYS A 21 -0.78 18.71 8.40
C LYS A 21 -1.54 18.97 7.11
N ILE A 22 -2.52 18.12 6.79
CA ILE A 22 -3.41 18.29 5.64
C ILE A 22 -4.37 19.45 5.91
N PRO A 23 -4.61 20.35 4.93
CA PRO A 23 -5.50 21.51 5.12
C PRO A 23 -6.95 21.13 5.45
N SER A 24 -7.49 20.09 4.81
CA SER A 24 -8.85 19.64 5.08
C SER A 24 -9.01 19.07 6.48
N ALA A 25 -10.01 19.53 7.23
CA ALA A 25 -10.45 18.88 8.44
C ALA A 25 -10.99 17.47 8.11
N ASP A 26 -10.81 16.53 9.06
CA ASP A 26 -11.25 15.13 8.91
C ASP A 26 -10.87 14.46 7.60
N SER A 27 -9.71 14.84 7.03
CA SER A 27 -9.22 14.32 5.74
C SER A 27 -9.12 12.80 5.70
N LYS A 28 -8.74 12.15 6.83
CA LYS A 28 -8.63 10.69 6.92
C LYS A 28 -7.77 10.11 5.79
N PRO A 29 -6.49 10.51 5.64
CA PRO A 29 -5.64 10.05 4.54
C PRO A 29 -5.45 8.53 4.60
N TYR A 30 -5.64 7.85 3.44
CA TYR A 30 -5.68 6.38 3.41
C TYR A 30 -4.48 5.81 2.65
N ILE A 31 -4.61 5.49 1.36
CA ILE A 31 -3.50 5.02 0.52
C ILE A 31 -2.87 6.20 -0.22
N ALA A 32 -1.56 6.13 -0.39
CA ALA A 32 -0.76 7.10 -1.10
C ALA A 32 0.12 6.41 -2.15
N ALA A 33 0.40 7.12 -3.25
CA ALA A 33 1.28 6.69 -4.31
C ALA A 33 2.05 7.88 -4.88
N GLU A 34 3.16 7.61 -5.56
CA GLU A 34 3.84 8.61 -6.36
C GLU A 34 3.02 8.95 -7.60
N GLY A 35 2.88 10.24 -7.90
CA GLY A 35 2.21 10.70 -9.10
C GLY A 35 3.17 10.96 -10.26
N PRO A 36 2.63 11.36 -11.43
CA PRO A 36 3.40 11.56 -12.65
C PRO A 36 4.41 12.72 -12.57
N ASP A 37 4.27 13.55 -11.55
CA ASP A 37 5.10 14.73 -11.27
C ASP A 37 6.11 14.53 -10.11
N GLY A 38 6.25 13.29 -9.63
CA GLY A 38 7.11 12.94 -8.49
C GLY A 38 6.60 13.43 -7.14
N ALA A 39 5.37 13.96 -7.08
CA ALA A 39 4.72 14.32 -5.82
C ALA A 39 4.05 13.12 -5.18
N LEU A 40 3.77 13.22 -3.87
CA LEU A 40 2.94 12.26 -3.17
C LEU A 40 1.47 12.59 -3.40
N TRP A 41 0.73 11.63 -3.97
CA TRP A 41 -0.72 11.73 -4.12
C TRP A 41 -1.42 10.74 -3.19
N PHE A 42 -2.51 11.13 -2.58
CA PHE A 42 -3.18 10.32 -1.56
C PHE A 42 -4.70 10.52 -1.54
N CYS A 43 -5.40 9.49 -1.10
CA CYS A 43 -6.84 9.53 -0.90
C CYS A 43 -7.18 10.18 0.44
N GLU A 44 -8.07 11.17 0.44
CA GLU A 44 -8.67 11.78 1.63
C GLU A 44 -10.07 11.21 1.85
N SER A 45 -10.14 10.03 2.47
CA SER A 45 -11.36 9.24 2.55
C SER A 45 -12.49 9.93 3.32
N GLY A 46 -12.17 10.73 4.32
CA GLY A 46 -13.16 11.49 5.09
C GLY A 46 -13.62 12.77 4.40
N ALA A 47 -12.79 13.37 3.55
CA ALA A 47 -13.08 14.64 2.89
C ALA A 47 -13.62 14.48 1.46
N SER A 48 -13.67 13.26 0.91
CA SER A 48 -14.00 12.98 -0.50
C SER A 48 -13.14 13.82 -1.45
N LYS A 49 -11.81 13.73 -1.26
CA LYS A 49 -10.82 14.43 -2.07
C LYS A 49 -9.66 13.52 -2.42
N ILE A 50 -8.91 13.94 -3.43
CA ILE A 50 -7.54 13.45 -3.67
C ILE A 50 -6.61 14.60 -3.29
N GLY A 51 -5.67 14.30 -2.37
CA GLY A 51 -4.63 15.23 -1.94
C GLY A 51 -3.33 15.01 -2.71
N ARG A 52 -2.57 16.08 -2.90
CA ARG A 52 -1.22 16.11 -3.46
C ARG A 52 -0.32 16.89 -2.54
N LEU A 53 0.75 16.28 -2.08
CA LEU A 53 1.83 16.95 -1.35
C LEU A 53 3.04 17.12 -2.28
N ASP A 54 3.47 18.36 -2.50
CA ASP A 54 4.76 18.67 -3.12
C ASP A 54 5.86 18.44 -2.07
N PRO A 55 6.68 17.39 -2.22
CA PRO A 55 7.63 17.06 -1.16
C PRO A 55 8.81 18.04 -1.06
N GLY A 56 9.09 18.79 -2.13
CA GLY A 56 10.15 19.81 -2.13
C GLY A 56 9.75 21.11 -1.43
N ARG A 57 8.45 21.46 -1.51
CA ARG A 57 7.90 22.70 -0.95
C ARG A 57 7.11 22.50 0.33
N GLY A 58 6.70 21.27 0.64
CA GLY A 58 5.81 20.96 1.75
C GLY A 58 4.39 21.54 1.58
N THR A 59 3.96 21.81 0.34
CA THR A 59 2.66 22.43 0.03
C THR A 59 1.66 21.42 -0.46
N PHE A 60 0.40 21.61 -0.06
CA PHE A 60 -0.72 20.75 -0.48
C PHE A 60 -1.56 21.38 -1.59
N THR A 61 -2.07 20.51 -2.45
CA THR A 61 -3.17 20.81 -3.39
C THR A 61 -4.22 19.72 -3.19
N GLU A 62 -5.50 20.11 -3.13
CA GLU A 62 -6.60 19.17 -2.89
C GLU A 62 -7.61 19.26 -4.03
N PHE A 63 -8.06 18.11 -4.54
CA PHE A 63 -9.01 17.97 -5.63
C PHE A 63 -10.31 17.35 -5.09
N ALA A 64 -11.38 18.13 -5.04
CA ALA A 64 -12.68 17.64 -4.58
C ALA A 64 -13.31 16.70 -5.61
N LEU A 65 -13.80 15.55 -5.14
CA LEU A 65 -14.50 14.59 -5.99
C LEU A 65 -15.90 15.08 -6.35
N PRO A 66 -16.39 14.80 -7.57
CA PRO A 66 -17.75 15.11 -7.97
C PRO A 66 -18.79 14.42 -7.09
N THR A 67 -18.53 13.15 -6.73
CA THR A 67 -19.39 12.36 -5.83
C THR A 67 -19.12 12.71 -4.37
N LYS A 68 -20.16 13.15 -3.65
CA LYS A 68 -20.10 13.40 -2.21
C LYS A 68 -20.05 12.07 -1.43
N ASN A 69 -19.31 12.08 -0.33
CA ASN A 69 -19.14 10.89 0.53
C ASN A 69 -18.58 9.68 -0.25
N ALA A 70 -17.77 9.93 -1.26
CA ALA A 70 -17.21 8.92 -2.13
C ALA A 70 -16.28 7.93 -1.39
N GLY A 71 -15.68 8.37 -0.28
CA GLY A 71 -14.77 7.55 0.55
C GLY A 71 -13.61 6.97 -0.26
N PRO A 72 -12.77 7.80 -0.92
CA PRO A 72 -11.65 7.28 -1.71
C PRO A 72 -10.64 6.58 -0.81
N ILE A 73 -10.13 5.41 -1.24
CA ILE A 73 -9.18 4.63 -0.46
C ILE A 73 -7.95 4.16 -1.24
N GLY A 74 -8.12 3.44 -2.36
CA GLY A 74 -7.04 2.99 -3.23
C GLY A 74 -6.65 4.06 -4.24
N ILE A 75 -5.35 4.18 -4.56
CA ILE A 75 -4.84 5.08 -5.60
C ILE A 75 -3.64 4.47 -6.29
N ALA A 76 -3.53 4.64 -7.61
CA ALA A 76 -2.41 4.20 -8.42
C ALA A 76 -2.17 5.14 -9.61
N LEU A 77 -0.93 5.25 -10.04
CA LEU A 77 -0.57 5.90 -11.30
C LEU A 77 -0.83 4.94 -12.45
N GLY A 78 -1.63 5.36 -13.42
CA GLY A 78 -1.93 4.60 -14.63
C GLY A 78 -0.84 4.75 -15.71
N GLY A 79 -0.81 3.80 -16.65
CA GLY A 79 0.06 3.87 -17.82
C GLY A 79 -0.29 5.01 -18.78
N ASP A 80 -1.47 5.61 -18.63
CA ASP A 80 -1.95 6.80 -19.33
C ASP A 80 -1.47 8.13 -18.70
N GLY A 81 -0.68 8.06 -17.62
CA GLY A 81 -0.18 9.21 -16.88
C GLY A 81 -1.20 9.90 -15.98
N ASN A 82 -2.41 9.33 -15.83
CA ASN A 82 -3.42 9.80 -14.89
C ASN A 82 -3.36 9.02 -13.58
N LEU A 83 -3.92 9.60 -12.52
CA LEU A 83 -4.15 8.90 -11.27
C LEU A 83 -5.52 8.23 -11.31
N TRP A 84 -5.55 6.97 -10.91
CA TRP A 84 -6.77 6.19 -10.76
C TRP A 84 -7.00 5.91 -9.29
N PHE A 85 -8.24 5.99 -8.83
CA PHE A 85 -8.57 5.81 -7.42
C PHE A 85 -9.92 5.10 -7.23
N ALA A 86 -10.03 4.35 -6.14
CA ALA A 86 -11.24 3.62 -5.77
C ALA A 86 -12.10 4.47 -4.83
N GLU A 87 -13.30 4.83 -5.27
CA GLU A 87 -14.33 5.48 -4.47
C GLU A 87 -15.20 4.42 -3.80
N ARG A 88 -14.64 3.81 -2.75
CA ARG A 88 -15.22 2.61 -2.12
C ARG A 88 -16.66 2.79 -1.66
N ALA A 89 -16.99 3.94 -1.08
CA ALA A 89 -18.32 4.20 -0.54
C ALA A 89 -19.37 4.55 -1.63
N ALA A 90 -18.90 4.82 -2.86
CA ALA A 90 -19.76 5.18 -3.99
C ALA A 90 -19.81 4.10 -5.08
N ASP A 91 -19.11 2.98 -4.90
CA ASP A 91 -18.96 1.93 -5.92
C ASP A 91 -18.52 2.50 -7.28
N LYS A 92 -17.43 3.28 -7.26
CA LYS A 92 -16.86 3.89 -8.47
C LYS A 92 -15.35 3.75 -8.51
N ILE A 93 -14.82 3.84 -9.73
CA ILE A 93 -13.41 4.14 -9.98
C ILE A 93 -13.34 5.56 -10.53
N GLY A 94 -12.52 6.40 -9.91
CA GLY A 94 -12.20 7.74 -10.40
C GLY A 94 -10.89 7.75 -11.18
N ARG A 95 -10.78 8.67 -12.15
CA ARG A 95 -9.56 9.00 -12.87
C ARG A 95 -9.34 10.51 -12.81
N LEU A 96 -8.18 10.92 -12.32
CA LEU A 96 -7.77 12.30 -12.18
C LEU A 96 -6.58 12.59 -13.09
N THR A 97 -6.73 13.57 -13.99
CA THR A 97 -5.62 14.05 -14.81
C THR A 97 -4.67 14.94 -14.02
N PRO A 98 -3.41 15.10 -14.43
CA PRO A 98 -2.47 16.03 -13.78
C PRO A 98 -2.96 17.50 -13.80
N ARG A 99 -3.95 17.84 -14.65
CA ARG A 99 -4.58 19.18 -14.73
C ARG A 99 -5.71 19.38 -13.74
N GLY A 100 -6.19 18.29 -13.09
CA GLY A 100 -7.29 18.35 -12.14
C GLY A 100 -8.65 17.92 -12.70
N ASP A 101 -8.73 17.45 -13.95
CA ASP A 101 -9.98 16.95 -14.52
C ASP A 101 -10.29 15.57 -13.97
N ILE A 102 -11.50 15.35 -13.47
CA ILE A 102 -11.95 14.08 -12.87
C ILE A 102 -13.04 13.44 -13.73
N ALA A 103 -12.87 12.15 -14.01
CA ALA A 103 -13.88 11.28 -14.59
C ALA A 103 -14.17 10.14 -13.61
N GLU A 104 -15.44 9.73 -13.52
CA GLU A 104 -15.89 8.64 -12.64
C GLU A 104 -16.56 7.53 -13.45
N PHE A 105 -16.27 6.27 -13.12
CA PHE A 105 -16.78 5.05 -13.75
C PHE A 105 -17.52 4.22 -12.70
N THR A 106 -18.81 4.00 -12.92
CA THR A 106 -19.66 3.27 -11.97
C THR A 106 -19.39 1.76 -12.05
N LEU A 107 -19.22 1.14 -10.90
CA LEU A 107 -19.12 -0.31 -10.71
C LEU A 107 -20.48 -0.90 -10.33
N ALA A 108 -20.56 -2.22 -10.21
CA ALA A 108 -21.68 -2.88 -9.59
C ALA A 108 -21.79 -2.47 -8.11
N ALA A 109 -23.01 -2.44 -7.57
CA ALA A 109 -23.23 -2.03 -6.18
C ALA A 109 -22.63 -3.03 -5.18
N GLY A 110 -21.99 -2.52 -4.15
CA GLY A 110 -21.47 -3.30 -3.03
C GLY A 110 -20.24 -4.14 -3.33
N VAL A 111 -19.49 -3.82 -4.39
CA VAL A 111 -18.26 -4.57 -4.73
C VAL A 111 -17.09 -4.27 -3.79
N GLY A 112 -17.06 -3.10 -3.18
CA GLY A 112 -16.04 -2.71 -2.22
C GLY A 112 -14.65 -2.60 -2.86
N ALA A 113 -14.51 -1.77 -3.92
CA ALA A 113 -13.22 -1.52 -4.56
C ALA A 113 -12.19 -0.99 -3.56
N ASP A 114 -10.96 -1.58 -3.53
CA ASP A 114 -9.96 -1.32 -2.49
C ASP A 114 -8.56 -1.07 -3.09
N GLY A 115 -7.61 -1.97 -2.94
CA GLY A 115 -6.25 -1.83 -3.44
C GLY A 115 -6.18 -1.77 -4.97
N MET A 116 -5.32 -0.89 -5.49
CA MET A 116 -5.17 -0.66 -6.94
C MET A 116 -3.71 -0.66 -7.36
N ILE A 117 -3.45 -1.10 -8.59
CA ILE A 117 -2.12 -1.07 -9.19
C ILE A 117 -2.21 -1.05 -10.72
N LEU A 118 -1.19 -0.49 -11.37
CA LEU A 118 -0.99 -0.67 -12.80
C LEU A 118 -0.55 -2.11 -13.08
N GLY A 119 -1.34 -2.83 -13.86
CA GLY A 119 -1.06 -4.21 -14.24
C GLY A 119 -0.04 -4.32 -15.39
N PRO A 120 0.53 -5.51 -15.60
CA PRO A 120 1.50 -5.75 -16.68
C PRO A 120 0.88 -5.66 -18.09
N ASP A 121 -0.44 -5.67 -18.20
CA ASP A 121 -1.22 -5.48 -19.43
C ASP A 121 -1.58 -4.01 -19.72
N GLY A 122 -1.08 -3.07 -18.90
CA GLY A 122 -1.32 -1.63 -19.03
C GLY A 122 -2.68 -1.15 -18.50
N ASN A 123 -3.51 -2.05 -17.96
CA ASN A 123 -4.77 -1.69 -17.31
C ASN A 123 -4.57 -1.44 -15.81
N ILE A 124 -5.50 -0.75 -15.20
CA ILE A 124 -5.55 -0.66 -13.74
C ILE A 124 -6.28 -1.89 -13.19
N TRP A 125 -5.59 -2.62 -12.33
CA TRP A 125 -6.14 -3.75 -11.59
C TRP A 125 -6.50 -3.32 -10.18
N PHE A 126 -7.62 -3.82 -9.66
CA PHE A 126 -8.09 -3.50 -8.31
C PHE A 126 -8.80 -4.69 -7.68
N SER A 127 -8.81 -4.71 -6.36
CA SER A 127 -9.57 -5.69 -5.59
C SER A 127 -11.00 -5.22 -5.37
N GLU A 128 -11.95 -6.13 -5.45
CA GLU A 128 -13.35 -5.98 -5.07
C GLU A 128 -13.58 -6.83 -3.81
N SER A 129 -13.18 -6.28 -2.67
CA SER A 129 -13.04 -7.04 -1.44
C SER A 129 -14.35 -7.60 -0.90
N ASP A 130 -15.45 -6.89 -1.08
CA ASP A 130 -16.76 -7.33 -0.60
C ASP A 130 -17.45 -8.28 -1.60
N ALA A 131 -17.09 -8.19 -2.89
CA ALA A 131 -17.54 -9.13 -3.93
C ALA A 131 -16.61 -10.36 -4.07
N ASN A 132 -15.51 -10.42 -3.31
CA ASN A 132 -14.54 -11.54 -3.35
C ASN A 132 -13.93 -11.76 -4.75
N ARG A 133 -13.52 -10.67 -5.42
CA ARG A 133 -13.00 -10.71 -6.79
C ARG A 133 -11.78 -9.80 -6.95
N ILE A 134 -11.04 -10.05 -8.02
CA ILE A 134 -10.09 -9.11 -8.61
C ILE A 134 -10.70 -8.60 -9.91
N ALA A 135 -10.55 -7.31 -10.19
CA ALA A 135 -11.05 -6.70 -11.42
C ALA A 135 -9.99 -5.86 -12.09
N LYS A 136 -10.19 -5.54 -13.36
CA LYS A 136 -9.40 -4.55 -14.09
C LYS A 136 -10.30 -3.58 -14.82
N ILE A 137 -9.82 -2.35 -14.99
CA ILE A 137 -10.45 -1.31 -15.78
C ILE A 137 -9.48 -0.81 -16.85
N THR A 138 -9.96 -0.72 -18.08
CA THR A 138 -9.21 -0.16 -19.21
C THR A 138 -9.25 1.37 -19.20
N PRO A 139 -8.34 2.08 -19.89
CA PRO A 139 -8.38 3.54 -19.98
C PRO A 139 -9.68 4.13 -20.53
N ASP A 140 -10.44 3.35 -21.33
CA ASP A 140 -11.77 3.73 -21.86
C ASP A 140 -12.92 3.36 -20.90
N GLY A 141 -12.62 2.83 -19.70
CA GLY A 141 -13.60 2.60 -18.63
C GLY A 141 -14.29 1.24 -18.65
N ARG A 142 -13.82 0.26 -19.46
CA ARG A 142 -14.38 -1.09 -19.43
C ARG A 142 -13.82 -1.89 -18.27
N VAL A 143 -14.72 -2.45 -17.46
CA VAL A 143 -14.39 -3.31 -16.32
C VAL A 143 -14.48 -4.79 -16.73
N THR A 144 -13.53 -5.58 -16.26
CA THR A 144 -13.54 -7.05 -16.35
C THR A 144 -13.26 -7.62 -14.97
N GLU A 145 -14.09 -8.54 -14.50
CA GLU A 145 -14.05 -9.11 -13.16
C GLU A 145 -13.60 -10.58 -13.21
N TYR A 146 -12.83 -11.01 -12.20
CA TYR A 146 -12.29 -12.35 -12.06
C TYR A 146 -12.55 -12.85 -10.64
N GLY A 147 -13.43 -13.84 -10.50
CA GLY A 147 -13.76 -14.47 -9.22
C GLY A 147 -13.45 -15.97 -9.16
N ASP A 148 -13.37 -16.60 -10.34
CA ASP A 148 -13.10 -18.03 -10.45
C ASP A 148 -11.71 -18.40 -9.91
N GLY A 149 -11.64 -19.40 -9.04
CA GLY A 149 -10.41 -19.86 -8.42
C GLY A 149 -10.00 -19.09 -7.16
N ILE A 150 -10.69 -18.01 -6.79
CA ILE A 150 -10.52 -17.34 -5.49
C ILE A 150 -11.43 -18.06 -4.47
N SER A 151 -10.83 -18.52 -3.36
CA SER A 151 -11.57 -19.21 -2.30
C SER A 151 -12.73 -18.36 -1.75
N PRO A 152 -13.89 -18.96 -1.47
CA PRO A 152 -15.02 -18.22 -0.93
C PRO A 152 -14.69 -17.46 0.35
N GLY A 153 -15.05 -16.18 0.40
CA GLY A 153 -14.81 -15.32 1.56
C GLY A 153 -13.34 -14.92 1.78
N ALA A 154 -12.48 -15.08 0.78
CA ALA A 154 -11.06 -14.73 0.85
C ALA A 154 -10.83 -13.24 1.17
N LYS A 155 -11.66 -12.35 0.66
CA LYS A 155 -11.60 -10.90 0.85
C LYS A 155 -10.27 -10.32 0.36
N PRO A 156 -10.03 -10.28 -0.97
CA PRO A 156 -8.82 -9.70 -1.53
C PRO A 156 -8.72 -8.20 -1.20
N LEU A 157 -7.52 -7.73 -0.83
CA LEU A 157 -7.30 -6.33 -0.44
C LEU A 157 -6.20 -5.65 -1.26
N SER A 158 -4.94 -5.91 -0.94
CA SER A 158 -3.79 -5.28 -1.60
C SER A 158 -3.34 -6.09 -2.80
N ILE A 159 -2.77 -5.40 -3.79
CA ILE A 159 -2.26 -6.02 -5.01
C ILE A 159 -0.82 -5.56 -5.26
N ALA A 160 0.02 -6.50 -5.69
CA ALA A 160 1.39 -6.27 -6.15
C ALA A 160 1.60 -6.92 -7.51
N VAL A 161 2.62 -6.48 -8.27
CA VAL A 161 2.98 -7.07 -9.58
C VAL A 161 4.32 -7.78 -9.46
N ARG A 162 4.41 -9.02 -9.95
CA ARG A 162 5.64 -9.78 -10.05
C ARG A 162 5.62 -10.72 -11.25
N ASP A 163 6.69 -10.70 -12.05
CA ASP A 163 6.92 -11.63 -13.17
C ASP A 163 5.70 -11.74 -14.12
N GLY A 164 5.10 -10.59 -14.50
CA GLY A 164 3.97 -10.51 -15.42
C GLY A 164 2.62 -11.01 -14.87
N ALA A 165 2.51 -11.22 -13.56
CA ALA A 165 1.27 -11.58 -12.88
C ALA A 165 0.96 -10.61 -11.73
N LEU A 166 -0.32 -10.58 -11.34
CA LEU A 166 -0.77 -9.87 -10.15
C LEU A 166 -0.73 -10.84 -8.95
N TRP A 167 -0.40 -10.30 -7.79
CA TRP A 167 -0.41 -11.01 -6.52
C TRP A 167 -1.28 -10.22 -5.55
N PHE A 168 -2.10 -10.88 -4.78
CA PHE A 168 -3.04 -10.20 -3.88
C PHE A 168 -3.11 -10.87 -2.50
N SER A 169 -3.34 -10.04 -1.49
CA SER A 169 -3.55 -10.52 -0.12
C SER A 169 -5.02 -10.91 0.08
N GLU A 170 -5.26 -12.05 0.72
CA GLU A 170 -6.58 -12.55 1.08
C GLU A 170 -6.79 -12.39 2.59
N ALA A 171 -7.30 -11.22 3.00
CA ALA A 171 -7.33 -10.82 4.40
C ALA A 171 -8.13 -11.77 5.30
N SER A 172 -9.21 -12.36 4.79
CA SER A 172 -10.00 -13.36 5.52
C SER A 172 -9.70 -14.79 5.08
N GLY A 173 -9.10 -14.96 3.90
CA GLY A 173 -8.68 -16.27 3.38
C GLY A 173 -7.40 -16.81 4.00
N ASN A 174 -6.61 -15.98 4.68
CA ASN A 174 -5.30 -16.34 5.24
C ASN A 174 -4.34 -16.90 4.18
N ARG A 175 -4.32 -16.29 2.99
CA ARG A 175 -3.54 -16.69 1.83
C ARG A 175 -2.96 -15.49 1.09
N ILE A 176 -2.02 -15.79 0.22
CA ILE A 176 -1.58 -14.91 -0.86
C ILE A 176 -2.07 -15.52 -2.17
N GLY A 177 -2.90 -14.79 -2.90
CA GLY A 177 -3.36 -15.19 -4.23
C GLY A 177 -2.42 -14.68 -5.32
N ARG A 178 -2.34 -15.41 -6.43
CA ARG A 178 -1.69 -15.01 -7.68
C ARG A 178 -2.69 -15.15 -8.81
N ILE A 179 -2.83 -14.13 -9.64
CA ILE A 179 -3.70 -14.14 -10.82
C ILE A 179 -2.91 -13.71 -12.07
N THR A 180 -3.06 -14.46 -13.15
CA THR A 180 -2.52 -14.06 -14.45
C THR A 180 -3.41 -12.99 -15.10
N VAL A 181 -2.92 -12.30 -16.12
CA VAL A 181 -3.71 -11.30 -16.87
C VAL A 181 -4.93 -11.90 -17.59
N ASP A 182 -4.94 -13.24 -17.77
CA ASP A 182 -6.03 -14.01 -18.36
C ASP A 182 -7.01 -14.56 -17.31
N GLY A 183 -6.74 -14.32 -16.00
CA GLY A 183 -7.64 -14.68 -14.92
C GLY A 183 -7.37 -16.01 -14.22
N ALA A 184 -6.30 -16.74 -14.55
CA ALA A 184 -5.97 -18.01 -13.87
C ALA A 184 -5.41 -17.71 -12.46
N VAL A 185 -6.06 -18.28 -11.42
CA VAL A 185 -5.75 -18.05 -10.00
C VAL A 185 -4.97 -19.23 -9.40
N THR A 186 -4.04 -18.92 -8.50
CA THR A 186 -3.33 -19.86 -7.63
C THR A 186 -3.20 -19.25 -6.25
N GLU A 187 -3.50 -20.01 -5.20
CA GLU A 187 -3.47 -19.54 -3.81
C GLU A 187 -2.36 -20.23 -3.00
N PHE A 188 -1.71 -19.48 -2.12
CA PHE A 188 -0.61 -19.92 -1.25
C PHE A 188 -1.00 -19.69 0.21
N PRO A 189 -1.22 -20.75 1.01
CA PRO A 189 -1.61 -20.59 2.41
C PRO A 189 -0.47 -20.00 3.25
N ILE A 190 -0.81 -19.06 4.13
CA ILE A 190 0.12 -18.52 5.12
C ILE A 190 0.24 -19.52 6.28
N PRO A 191 1.47 -19.81 6.78
CA PRO A 191 1.67 -20.84 7.83
C PRO A 191 0.94 -20.54 9.13
N SER A 192 1.02 -19.29 9.63
CA SER A 192 0.26 -18.87 10.82
C SER A 192 -1.24 -18.76 10.54
N HIS A 193 -2.06 -19.15 11.50
CA HIS A 193 -3.52 -19.01 11.40
C HIS A 193 -3.95 -17.55 11.63
N ASP A 194 -5.00 -17.13 10.93
CA ASP A 194 -5.67 -15.83 11.11
C ASP A 194 -4.73 -14.62 11.02
N SER A 195 -3.69 -14.70 10.15
CA SER A 195 -2.67 -13.65 10.03
C SER A 195 -3.22 -12.31 9.54
N GLN A 196 -4.35 -12.30 8.82
CA GLN A 196 -4.96 -11.11 8.19
C GLN A 196 -3.96 -10.34 7.32
N PRO A 197 -3.48 -10.93 6.21
CA PRO A 197 -2.55 -10.25 5.31
C PRO A 197 -3.19 -9.01 4.69
N ARG A 198 -2.41 -7.92 4.59
CA ARG A 198 -2.87 -6.64 4.04
C ARG A 198 -1.89 -6.10 3.00
N ALA A 199 -1.35 -4.90 3.21
CA ALA A 199 -0.45 -4.26 2.25
C ALA A 199 0.67 -5.19 1.79
N MET A 200 1.00 -5.11 0.50
CA MET A 200 2.02 -5.92 -0.16
C MET A 200 2.95 -5.04 -0.99
N VAL A 201 4.20 -5.45 -1.11
CA VAL A 201 5.19 -4.81 -1.97
C VAL A 201 6.09 -5.85 -2.62
N THR A 202 6.45 -5.63 -3.87
CA THR A 202 7.46 -6.43 -4.57
C THR A 202 8.84 -5.89 -4.26
N HIS A 203 9.70 -6.74 -3.72
CA HIS A 203 11.08 -6.42 -3.43
C HIS A 203 11.98 -6.65 -4.67
N PRO A 204 13.08 -5.89 -4.87
CA PRO A 204 13.99 -6.06 -6.02
C PRO A 204 14.61 -7.45 -6.19
N ASP A 205 14.71 -8.27 -5.12
CA ASP A 205 15.14 -9.66 -5.20
C ASP A 205 14.10 -10.60 -5.84
N GLY A 206 12.91 -10.06 -6.15
CA GLY A 206 11.78 -10.78 -6.72
C GLY A 206 10.92 -11.50 -5.69
N SER A 207 11.13 -11.33 -4.40
CA SER A 207 10.16 -11.74 -3.37
C SER A 207 9.05 -10.70 -3.25
N ILE A 208 7.90 -11.10 -2.68
CA ILE A 208 6.85 -10.18 -2.26
C ILE A 208 6.79 -10.21 -0.74
N TRP A 209 6.79 -9.02 -0.14
CA TRP A 209 6.60 -8.85 1.29
C TRP A 209 5.20 -8.33 1.57
N PHE A 210 4.62 -8.75 2.68
CA PHE A 210 3.28 -8.35 3.09
C PHE A 210 3.20 -8.23 4.61
N VAL A 211 2.28 -7.38 5.07
CA VAL A 211 2.03 -7.25 6.52
C VAL A 211 1.01 -8.28 6.97
N GLU A 212 1.25 -8.88 8.12
CA GLU A 212 0.35 -9.78 8.83
C GLU A 212 -0.16 -9.06 10.08
N THR A 213 -1.37 -8.49 9.97
CA THR A 213 -1.90 -7.58 10.99
C THR A 213 -2.12 -8.26 12.33
N SER A 214 -2.60 -9.51 12.34
CA SER A 214 -2.98 -10.22 13.58
C SER A 214 -1.83 -11.01 14.20
N THR A 215 -0.92 -11.55 13.40
CA THR A 215 0.25 -12.30 13.89
C THR A 215 1.45 -11.42 14.21
N ASN A 216 1.34 -10.11 13.93
CA ASN A 216 2.37 -9.13 14.25
C ASN A 216 3.72 -9.42 13.57
N ALA A 217 3.67 -9.74 12.27
CA ALA A 217 4.83 -10.12 11.47
C ALA A 217 4.82 -9.47 10.07
N LEU A 218 5.97 -9.46 9.41
CA LEU A 218 6.07 -9.33 7.97
C LEU A 218 6.19 -10.73 7.35
N GLY A 219 5.27 -11.07 6.46
CA GLY A 219 5.35 -12.27 5.65
C GLY A 219 6.15 -12.01 4.37
N ARG A 220 6.89 -13.01 3.90
CA ARG A 220 7.66 -13.00 2.67
C ARG A 220 7.33 -14.23 1.84
N ILE A 221 6.88 -14.05 0.60
CA ILE A 221 6.71 -15.14 -0.36
C ILE A 221 7.83 -15.06 -1.42
N ASP A 222 8.64 -16.11 -1.51
CA ASP A 222 9.75 -16.20 -2.46
C ASP A 222 9.27 -16.55 -3.89
N ARG A 223 10.21 -16.64 -4.84
CA ARG A 223 9.88 -16.98 -6.25
C ARG A 223 9.37 -18.42 -6.41
N GLN A 224 9.64 -19.31 -5.45
CA GLN A 224 9.17 -20.68 -5.41
C GLN A 224 7.80 -20.84 -4.74
N GLY A 225 7.22 -19.74 -4.23
CA GLY A 225 5.94 -19.74 -3.54
C GLY A 225 6.02 -20.16 -2.06
N ARG A 226 7.24 -20.24 -1.47
CA ARG A 226 7.39 -20.52 -0.05
C ARG A 226 7.20 -19.25 0.76
N ILE A 227 6.39 -19.35 1.82
CA ILE A 227 6.13 -18.25 2.74
C ILE A 227 6.97 -18.43 4.00
N THR A 228 7.64 -17.37 4.42
CA THR A 228 8.32 -17.20 5.70
C THR A 228 7.79 -15.99 6.43
N GLU A 229 7.75 -16.06 7.76
CA GLU A 229 7.17 -15.04 8.63
C GLU A 229 8.25 -14.45 9.53
N HIS A 230 8.33 -13.13 9.63
CA HIS A 230 9.35 -12.40 10.38
C HIS A 230 8.65 -11.51 11.42
N PRO A 231 8.61 -11.93 12.70
CA PRO A 231 7.96 -11.17 13.77
C PRO A 231 8.58 -9.78 13.98
N VAL A 232 7.76 -8.79 14.28
CA VAL A 232 8.23 -7.46 14.71
C VAL A 232 8.31 -7.37 16.24
N PRO A 233 9.23 -6.53 16.80
CA PRO A 233 9.49 -6.50 18.24
C PRO A 233 8.33 -5.99 19.08
N THR A 234 7.68 -4.89 18.65
CA THR A 234 6.59 -4.29 19.43
C THR A 234 5.34 -5.18 19.34
N PRO A 235 4.83 -5.72 20.45
CA PRO A 235 3.66 -6.58 20.44
C PRO A 235 2.39 -5.81 20.10
N ASN A 236 1.42 -6.48 19.49
CA ASN A 236 0.11 -5.91 19.11
C ASN A 236 0.23 -4.64 18.27
N ALA A 237 1.25 -4.55 17.42
CA ALA A 237 1.56 -3.35 16.64
C ALA A 237 0.49 -3.02 15.59
N SER A 238 -0.31 -3.99 15.16
CA SER A 238 -1.33 -3.84 14.09
C SER A 238 -0.73 -3.26 12.83
N LEU A 239 0.12 -4.05 12.16
CA LEU A 239 0.79 -3.64 10.93
C LEU A 239 -0.21 -3.33 9.82
N ARG A 240 0.02 -2.26 9.03
CA ARG A 240 -0.91 -1.81 7.99
C ARG A 240 -0.27 -1.62 6.61
N GLY A 241 0.83 -0.93 6.52
CA GLY A 241 1.53 -0.62 5.29
C GLY A 241 2.94 -1.20 5.28
N VAL A 242 3.45 -1.50 4.09
CA VAL A 242 4.85 -1.89 3.85
C VAL A 242 5.30 -1.35 2.50
N THR A 243 6.54 -0.88 2.43
CA THR A 243 7.21 -0.46 1.19
C THR A 243 8.69 -0.84 1.25
N VAL A 244 9.38 -0.74 0.12
CA VAL A 244 10.84 -0.92 0.03
C VAL A 244 11.49 0.46 -0.03
N GLY A 245 12.41 0.74 0.89
CA GLY A 245 13.20 1.96 0.87
C GLY A 245 14.29 1.96 -0.20
N ALA A 246 14.90 3.11 -0.47
CA ALA A 246 16.02 3.23 -1.40
C ALA A 246 17.26 2.41 -0.97
N ASP A 247 17.36 2.11 0.32
CA ASP A 247 18.37 1.24 0.93
C ASP A 247 18.13 -0.26 0.70
N GLY A 248 16.95 -0.63 0.17
CA GLY A 248 16.49 -2.00 -0.01
C GLY A 248 15.88 -2.62 1.25
N ASP A 249 15.80 -1.90 2.35
CA ASP A 249 15.13 -2.39 3.56
C ASP A 249 13.59 -2.21 3.47
N LEU A 250 12.85 -3.01 4.24
CA LEU A 250 11.40 -2.98 4.33
C LEU A 250 10.99 -1.96 5.40
N TRP A 251 10.24 -0.94 4.99
CA TRP A 251 9.68 0.05 5.91
C TRP A 251 8.19 -0.23 6.11
N TYR A 252 7.74 -0.28 7.36
CA TYR A 252 6.35 -0.64 7.68
C TYR A 252 5.71 0.29 8.71
N THR A 253 4.40 0.42 8.66
CA THR A 253 3.61 1.14 9.65
C THR A 253 3.08 0.18 10.72
N ALA A 254 3.31 0.52 11.97
CA ALA A 254 2.81 -0.15 13.16
C ALA A 254 1.71 0.73 13.80
N ASN A 255 0.46 0.57 13.32
CA ASN A 255 -0.65 1.49 13.56
C ASN A 255 -0.97 1.67 15.06
N PHE A 256 -1.21 0.56 15.78
CA PHE A 256 -1.56 0.65 17.19
C PHE A 256 -0.35 0.97 18.09
N ALA A 257 0.84 0.55 17.65
CA ALA A 257 2.08 0.92 18.35
C ALA A 257 2.48 2.38 18.12
N ASN A 258 1.86 3.06 17.16
CA ASN A 258 2.18 4.43 16.75
C ASN A 258 3.66 4.60 16.34
N LYS A 259 4.16 3.67 15.53
CA LYS A 259 5.56 3.61 15.09
C LYS A 259 5.70 3.37 13.59
N ILE A 260 6.87 3.74 13.09
CA ILE A 260 7.39 3.28 11.79
C ILE A 260 8.52 2.30 12.08
N GLY A 261 8.50 1.14 11.44
CA GLY A 261 9.55 0.15 11.60
C GLY A 261 10.36 -0.05 10.32
N CYS A 262 11.58 -0.53 10.48
CA CYS A 262 12.50 -0.88 9.41
C CYS A 262 13.08 -2.28 9.63
N MET A 263 13.04 -3.13 8.59
CA MET A 263 13.50 -4.51 8.60
C MET A 263 14.32 -4.80 7.35
N ALA A 264 15.47 -5.41 7.50
CA ALA A 264 16.27 -5.89 6.38
C ALA A 264 15.61 -7.09 5.68
N PRO A 265 15.94 -7.37 4.39
CA PRO A 265 15.37 -8.50 3.64
C PRO A 265 15.72 -9.89 4.21
N ASP A 266 16.66 -9.97 5.15
CA ASP A 266 16.98 -11.20 5.90
C ASP A 266 16.10 -11.39 7.15
N GLY A 267 15.17 -10.46 7.43
CA GLY A 267 14.30 -10.47 8.60
C GLY A 267 14.87 -9.77 9.84
N THR A 268 16.08 -9.20 9.77
CA THR A 268 16.68 -8.45 10.88
C THR A 268 16.00 -7.09 11.02
N VAL A 269 15.38 -6.82 12.17
CA VAL A 269 14.80 -5.50 12.46
C VAL A 269 15.93 -4.50 12.71
N ARG A 270 15.91 -3.40 11.93
CA ARG A 270 16.86 -2.28 12.06
C ARG A 270 16.46 -1.33 13.19
N GLY A 271 15.18 -1.08 13.33
CA GLY A 271 14.62 -0.20 14.35
C GLY A 271 13.13 0.00 14.24
N GLU A 272 12.54 0.57 15.29
CA GLU A 272 11.18 1.06 15.34
C GLU A 272 11.19 2.46 15.94
N TYR A 273 10.55 3.42 15.28
CA TYR A 273 10.65 4.87 15.55
C TYR A 273 9.26 5.42 15.91
N ASP A 274 9.19 6.15 17.00
CA ASP A 274 7.93 6.73 17.48
C ASP A 274 7.44 7.85 16.55
N ILE A 275 6.14 7.83 16.24
CA ILE A 275 5.48 8.92 15.52
C ILE A 275 5.16 10.02 16.53
N PRO A 276 5.54 11.30 16.28
CA PRO A 276 5.37 12.39 17.24
C PRO A 276 3.92 12.60 17.69
N THR A 277 2.97 12.62 16.73
CA THR A 277 1.54 12.74 17.05
C THR A 277 1.02 11.43 17.64
N PRO A 278 0.52 11.40 18.89
CA PRO A 278 -0.01 10.20 19.51
C PRO A 278 -1.25 9.67 18.78
N LYS A 279 -1.37 8.35 18.66
CA LYS A 279 -2.53 7.69 18.01
C LYS A 279 -2.77 8.24 16.61
N SER A 280 -1.71 8.46 15.87
CA SER A 280 -1.75 9.07 14.55
C SER A 280 -2.56 8.27 13.53
N GLY A 281 -2.75 6.96 13.76
CA GLY A 281 -3.45 6.09 12.85
C GLY A 281 -2.65 5.79 11.59
N ALA A 282 -1.33 5.55 11.70
CA ALA A 282 -0.46 5.28 10.55
C ALA A 282 -0.97 4.09 9.73
N ARG A 283 -1.16 4.28 8.40
CA ARG A 283 -1.73 3.24 7.52
C ARG A 283 -0.82 2.87 6.36
N CYS A 284 -0.84 3.62 5.28
CA CYS A 284 0.01 3.40 4.12
C CYS A 284 1.40 3.99 4.35
N ILE A 285 2.42 3.35 3.78
CA ILE A 285 3.74 3.93 3.61
C ILE A 285 4.15 3.77 2.17
N ALA A 286 4.70 4.81 1.55
CA ALA A 286 5.09 4.84 0.15
C ALA A 286 6.51 5.40 0.02
N ALA A 287 7.31 4.80 -0.86
CA ALA A 287 8.58 5.31 -1.31
C ALA A 287 8.38 6.06 -2.62
N LEU A 288 8.98 7.25 -2.73
CA LEU A 288 9.07 7.98 -3.99
C LEU A 288 10.35 7.59 -4.74
N ALA A 289 10.38 7.83 -6.04
CA ALA A 289 11.54 7.51 -6.90
C ALA A 289 12.82 8.23 -6.48
N ASP A 290 12.71 9.37 -5.79
CA ASP A 290 13.84 10.10 -5.23
C ASP A 290 14.36 9.53 -3.89
N GLY A 291 13.78 8.45 -3.41
CA GLY A 291 14.16 7.73 -2.19
C GLY A 291 13.49 8.19 -0.92
N ARG A 292 12.70 9.25 -0.95
CA ARG A 292 11.95 9.72 0.23
C ARG A 292 10.80 8.77 0.57
N LEU A 293 10.54 8.65 1.88
CA LEU A 293 9.51 7.80 2.42
C LEU A 293 8.42 8.65 3.10
N PHE A 294 7.18 8.42 2.72
CA PHE A 294 6.02 9.10 3.30
C PHE A 294 4.99 8.09 3.79
N PHE A 295 4.26 8.44 4.84
CA PHE A 295 3.17 7.60 5.36
C PHE A 295 1.94 8.44 5.71
N THR A 296 0.78 7.83 5.57
CA THR A 296 -0.49 8.47 5.93
C THR A 296 -0.81 8.29 7.41
N GLN A 297 -1.27 9.35 8.05
CA GLN A 297 -1.71 9.39 9.44
C GLN A 297 -3.22 9.62 9.47
N TYR A 298 -3.98 8.54 9.37
CA TYR A 298 -5.42 8.54 9.18
C TYR A 298 -6.18 9.33 10.25
N ASP A 299 -5.86 9.10 11.53
CA ASP A 299 -6.56 9.74 12.64
C ASP A 299 -6.04 11.14 12.93
N ALA A 300 -4.77 11.41 12.65
CA ALA A 300 -4.17 12.73 12.80
C ALA A 300 -4.51 13.69 11.63
N GLY A 301 -4.96 13.19 10.47
CA GLY A 301 -5.18 14.01 9.28
C GLY A 301 -3.87 14.69 8.82
N ALA A 302 -2.81 13.90 8.69
CA ALA A 302 -1.47 14.37 8.31
C ALA A 302 -0.75 13.35 7.41
N ILE A 303 0.28 13.82 6.75
CA ILE A 303 1.29 12.98 6.09
C ILE A 303 2.57 13.03 6.92
N GLY A 304 3.09 11.87 7.29
CA GLY A 304 4.41 11.75 7.90
C GLY A 304 5.49 11.53 6.85
N GLU A 305 6.67 12.08 7.08
CA GLU A 305 7.88 11.89 6.27
C GLU A 305 8.94 11.23 7.14
N VAL A 306 9.52 10.15 6.67
CA VAL A 306 10.65 9.49 7.31
C VAL A 306 11.94 10.08 6.74
N VAL A 307 12.68 10.82 7.56
CA VAL A 307 13.96 11.44 7.19
C VAL A 307 15.09 10.61 7.78
N ILE A 308 15.89 10.02 6.90
CA ILE A 308 17.07 9.25 7.28
C ILE A 308 18.26 10.21 7.18
N GLY A 309 18.85 10.56 8.32
CA GLY A 309 20.01 11.44 8.38
C GLY A 309 21.30 10.66 8.12
N ASP A 310 22.23 11.27 7.37
CA ASP A 310 23.61 10.79 7.32
C ASP A 310 24.21 10.86 8.73
N GLY A 311 24.69 9.72 9.24
CA GLY A 311 25.27 9.57 10.56
C GLY A 311 26.65 10.23 10.68
#